data_04aac8fb8d2d81e0c5e7f9170c1802cd
#
_entry.id   04aac8fb8d2d81e0c5e7f9170c1802cd
#
_cell.length_a   1.000
_cell.length_b   1.000
_cell.length_c   1.000
_cell.angle_alpha   90.00
_cell.angle_beta   90.00
_cell.angle_gamma   90.00
#
_symmetry.space_group_name_H-M   'P 1'
#
loop_
_entity.id
_entity.type
_entity.pdbx_description
1 polymer ?
#
loop_
_entity_poly.entity_id
_entity_poly.type
_entity_poly.pdbx_seq_one_letter_code
_entity_poly.pdbx_strand_id
1 'polypeptide(L)'
;MKHKSILSIFIFLLGLSVTTTSCEDMLTPDMNRYNEGFSGRDTVNFYFGIIANVQDMVEQNQLLNDLRSDLATVSTYSSDTISDIINYNRQPNGENGLLNRAAYYKVINQCNFYLSRVDTLAQKNDMQYMKKEFAQVVNIRAWVYMQLVQTYGRVPFISKPVNDSNTG
;
A
#
# COMPACT_ATOMS: atom_id res chain seq x y z
N MET A 1 -15.84 65.29 -20.63
CA MET A 1 -14.80 64.27 -20.77
C MET A 1 -14.68 63.41 -19.50
N LYS A 2 -14.96 63.92 -18.31
CA LYS A 2 -14.82 63.12 -17.02
C LYS A 2 -15.78 61.94 -16.86
N HIS A 3 -17.04 62.02 -17.38
CA HIS A 3 -18.01 60.93 -17.23
C HIS A 3 -17.69 59.67 -18.05
N LYS A 4 -17.06 59.81 -19.22
CA LYS A 4 -16.64 58.67 -20.05
C LYS A 4 -15.52 57.86 -19.41
N SER A 5 -14.62 58.56 -18.69
CA SER A 5 -13.51 57.93 -18.00
C SER A 5 -13.98 57.15 -16.77
N ILE A 6 -14.96 57.65 -16.02
CA ILE A 6 -15.54 56.98 -14.86
C ILE A 6 -16.34 55.73 -15.28
N LEU A 7 -17.09 55.81 -16.38
CA LEU A 7 -17.83 54.67 -16.92
C LEU A 7 -16.88 53.54 -17.38
N SER A 8 -15.74 53.91 -18.01
CA SER A 8 -14.73 52.95 -18.45
C SER A 8 -14.07 52.22 -17.27
N ILE A 9 -13.80 52.92 -16.16
CA ILE A 9 -13.23 52.35 -14.95
C ILE A 9 -14.23 51.39 -14.27
N PHE A 10 -15.53 51.76 -14.29
CA PHE A 10 -16.58 50.92 -13.71
C PHE A 10 -16.77 49.61 -14.48
N ILE A 11 -16.70 49.66 -15.83
CA ILE A 11 -16.79 48.46 -16.69
C ILE A 11 -15.54 47.58 -16.50
N PHE A 12 -14.36 48.16 -16.30
CA PHE A 12 -13.12 47.41 -16.05
C PHE A 12 -13.14 46.72 -14.66
N LEU A 13 -13.68 47.40 -13.63
CA LEU A 13 -13.84 46.79 -12.30
C LEU A 13 -14.90 45.68 -12.29
N LEU A 14 -15.99 45.81 -13.05
CA LEU A 14 -17.03 44.80 -13.19
C LEU A 14 -16.51 43.55 -13.94
N GLY A 15 -15.63 43.74 -14.92
CA GLY A 15 -14.98 42.66 -15.66
C GLY A 15 -13.99 41.85 -14.82
N LEU A 16 -13.34 42.49 -13.83
CA LEU A 16 -12.38 41.81 -12.94
C LEU A 16 -13.05 40.93 -11.86
N SER A 17 -14.32 41.24 -11.52
CA SER A 17 -15.04 40.45 -10.48
C SER A 17 -15.61 39.11 -10.98
N VAL A 18 -15.63 38.88 -12.31
CA VAL A 18 -16.16 37.63 -12.89
C VAL A 18 -15.11 36.55 -13.02
N THR A 19 -13.81 36.89 -12.86
CA THR A 19 -12.73 35.89 -13.01
C THR A 19 -12.32 35.18 -11.73
N THR A 20 -12.98 35.40 -10.61
CA THR A 20 -12.68 34.77 -9.32
C THR A 20 -13.61 33.61 -8.97
N THR A 21 -14.38 33.07 -9.93
CA THR A 21 -14.96 31.75 -9.73
C THR A 21 -13.86 30.73 -9.88
N SER A 22 -13.04 30.63 -8.86
CA SER A 22 -12.08 29.55 -8.70
C SER A 22 -12.84 28.22 -8.73
N CYS A 23 -12.38 27.30 -9.53
CA CYS A 23 -12.88 25.94 -9.59
C CYS A 23 -12.57 25.20 -8.28
N GLU A 24 -13.26 25.53 -7.20
CA GLU A 24 -13.18 24.77 -5.94
C GLU A 24 -13.66 23.32 -6.12
N ASP A 25 -14.59 23.12 -7.04
CA ASP A 25 -15.16 21.80 -7.35
C ASP A 25 -14.16 20.84 -8.05
N MET A 26 -13.08 21.37 -8.65
CA MET A 26 -12.05 20.55 -9.30
C MET A 26 -10.96 20.04 -8.34
N LEU A 27 -10.89 20.61 -7.14
CA LEU A 27 -9.86 20.27 -6.14
C LEU A 27 -10.41 19.43 -4.98
N THR A 28 -11.71 19.29 -4.85
CA THR A 28 -12.31 18.33 -3.91
C THR A 28 -12.23 16.94 -4.55
N PRO A 29 -11.39 16.04 -4.03
CA PRO A 29 -11.42 14.67 -4.51
C PRO A 29 -12.83 14.13 -4.26
N ASP A 30 -13.45 13.60 -5.31
CA ASP A 30 -14.76 12.97 -5.20
C ASP A 30 -14.64 11.74 -4.28
N MET A 31 -14.89 11.96 -2.99
CA MET A 31 -14.78 10.94 -1.95
C MET A 31 -15.72 9.76 -2.21
N ASN A 32 -16.77 9.96 -3.02
CA ASN A 32 -17.67 8.89 -3.43
C ASN A 32 -16.99 7.91 -4.40
N ARG A 33 -15.99 8.33 -5.14
CA ARG A 33 -15.20 7.47 -6.01
C ARG A 33 -14.44 6.37 -5.26
N TYR A 34 -14.13 6.61 -3.99
CA TYR A 34 -13.48 5.62 -3.11
C TYR A 34 -14.48 4.72 -2.36
N ASN A 35 -15.77 5.10 -2.36
CA ASN A 35 -16.83 4.36 -1.69
C ASN A 35 -17.70 3.52 -2.64
N GLU A 36 -17.66 3.79 -3.94
CA GLU A 36 -18.25 2.90 -4.94
C GLU A 36 -17.40 1.63 -5.00
N GLY A 37 -18.03 0.52 -4.69
CA GLY A 37 -17.37 -0.78 -4.58
C GLY A 37 -16.47 -1.09 -5.78
N PHE A 38 -15.43 -1.89 -5.55
CA PHE A 38 -14.51 -2.31 -6.61
C PHE A 38 -15.27 -2.75 -7.86
N SER A 39 -15.00 -2.13 -8.99
CA SER A 39 -15.35 -2.70 -10.28
C SER A 39 -14.55 -3.98 -10.51
N GLY A 40 -15.02 -4.86 -11.38
CA GLY A 40 -14.28 -6.07 -11.69
C GLY A 40 -12.83 -5.81 -12.16
N ARG A 41 -12.61 -4.67 -12.86
CA ARG A 41 -11.27 -4.25 -13.29
C ARG A 41 -10.40 -3.80 -12.11
N ASP A 42 -10.96 -3.07 -11.17
CA ASP A 42 -10.23 -2.60 -9.99
C ASP A 42 -9.80 -3.77 -9.11
N THR A 43 -10.65 -4.79 -9.00
CA THR A 43 -10.36 -6.02 -8.27
C THR A 43 -9.15 -6.74 -8.86
N VAL A 44 -9.10 -6.88 -10.19
CA VAL A 44 -7.98 -7.52 -10.88
C VAL A 44 -6.70 -6.69 -10.72
N ASN A 45 -6.78 -5.38 -10.91
CA ASN A 45 -5.62 -4.50 -10.76
C ASN A 45 -5.08 -4.51 -9.32
N PHE A 46 -5.97 -4.54 -8.35
CA PHE A 46 -5.57 -4.61 -6.93
C PHE A 46 -4.90 -5.95 -6.61
N TYR A 47 -5.42 -7.05 -7.16
CA TYR A 47 -4.80 -8.36 -7.03
C TYR A 47 -3.38 -8.39 -7.61
N PHE A 48 -3.16 -7.83 -8.81
CA PHE A 48 -1.81 -7.69 -9.36
C PHE A 48 -0.90 -6.81 -8.51
N GLY A 49 -1.44 -5.76 -7.89
CA GLY A 49 -0.70 -4.94 -6.92
C GLY A 49 -0.25 -5.73 -5.69
N ILE A 50 -1.07 -6.65 -5.19
CA ILE A 50 -0.68 -7.58 -4.13
C ILE A 50 0.47 -8.47 -4.58
N ILE A 51 0.39 -9.06 -5.77
CA ILE A 51 1.44 -9.94 -6.30
C ILE A 51 2.77 -9.20 -6.47
N ALA A 52 2.75 -7.96 -6.95
CA ALA A 52 3.96 -7.13 -7.06
C ALA A 52 4.62 -6.88 -5.69
N ASN A 53 3.83 -6.56 -4.65
CA ASN A 53 4.38 -6.38 -3.31
C ASN A 53 4.82 -7.69 -2.65
N VAL A 54 4.23 -8.83 -3.02
CA VAL A 54 4.72 -10.16 -2.63
C VAL A 54 6.11 -10.38 -3.21
N GLN A 55 6.38 -9.97 -4.44
CA GLN A 55 7.70 -10.10 -5.06
C GLN A 55 8.76 -9.33 -4.26
N ASP A 56 8.50 -8.06 -3.92
CA ASP A 56 9.41 -7.25 -3.09
C ASP A 56 9.69 -7.92 -1.73
N MET A 57 8.65 -8.45 -1.08
CA MET A 57 8.78 -9.15 0.20
C MET A 57 9.60 -10.44 0.05
N VAL A 58 9.39 -11.20 -1.03
CA VAL A 58 10.11 -12.46 -1.29
C VAL A 58 11.60 -12.21 -1.48
N GLU A 59 11.99 -11.17 -2.20
CA GLU A 59 13.40 -10.80 -2.38
C GLU A 59 14.08 -10.58 -1.03
N GLN A 60 13.46 -9.79 -0.15
CA GLN A 60 13.98 -9.57 1.20
C GLN A 60 14.03 -10.87 2.01
N ASN A 61 12.97 -11.66 1.98
CA ASN A 61 12.86 -12.91 2.74
C ASN A 61 13.88 -13.95 2.28
N GLN A 62 14.07 -14.09 0.96
CA GLN A 62 15.04 -15.02 0.38
C GLN A 62 16.46 -14.62 0.77
N LEU A 63 16.82 -13.36 0.57
CA LEU A 63 18.15 -12.86 0.94
C LEU A 63 18.41 -13.09 2.43
N LEU A 64 17.44 -12.79 3.30
CA LEU A 64 17.58 -12.97 4.74
C LEU A 64 17.77 -14.46 5.13
N ASN A 65 17.05 -15.36 4.47
CA ASN A 65 17.18 -16.78 4.71
C ASN A 65 18.53 -17.33 4.21
N ASP A 66 18.99 -16.89 3.03
CA ASP A 66 20.28 -17.28 2.47
C ASP A 66 21.46 -16.80 3.33
N LEU A 67 21.36 -15.58 3.88
CA LEU A 67 22.36 -15.03 4.79
C LEU A 67 22.39 -15.73 6.16
N ARG A 68 21.28 -16.30 6.62
CA ARG A 68 21.17 -17.04 7.88
C ARG A 68 21.50 -18.53 7.74
N SER A 69 21.54 -19.01 6.52
CA SER A 69 21.94 -20.38 6.21
C SER A 69 23.44 -20.42 5.87
N ASP A 70 24.00 -21.59 5.78
CA ASP A 70 25.38 -21.79 5.35
C ASP A 70 25.57 -21.62 3.82
N LEU A 71 24.57 -21.09 3.12
CA LEU A 71 24.59 -20.91 1.66
C LEU A 71 25.32 -19.64 1.24
N ALA A 72 25.48 -18.66 2.13
CA ALA A 72 26.14 -17.41 1.86
C ALA A 72 27.26 -17.14 2.86
N THR A 73 28.32 -16.48 2.39
CA THR A 73 29.43 -16.04 3.25
C THR A 73 29.77 -14.59 2.96
N VAL A 74 30.31 -13.89 3.95
CA VAL A 74 30.78 -12.50 3.79
C VAL A 74 32.11 -12.46 3.06
N SER A 75 32.27 -11.46 2.19
CA SER A 75 33.53 -11.03 1.62
C SER A 75 34.00 -9.76 2.29
N THR A 76 35.28 -9.37 2.03
CA THR A 76 35.84 -8.10 2.49
C THR A 76 35.10 -6.86 1.94
N TYR A 77 34.25 -7.04 0.92
CA TYR A 77 33.46 -5.99 0.29
C TYR A 77 31.97 -6.03 0.70
N SER A 78 31.59 -6.94 1.58
CA SER A 78 30.20 -7.02 2.06
C SER A 78 29.87 -5.81 2.92
N SER A 79 28.66 -5.29 2.79
CA SER A 79 28.18 -4.20 3.65
C SER A 79 28.04 -4.67 5.11
N ASP A 80 28.11 -3.72 6.04
CA ASP A 80 27.92 -3.99 7.47
C ASP A 80 26.56 -4.64 7.74
N THR A 81 25.53 -4.25 7.00
CA THR A 81 24.18 -4.81 7.08
C THR A 81 24.16 -6.32 6.83
N ILE A 82 24.88 -6.79 5.81
CA ILE A 82 24.98 -8.22 5.46
C ILE A 82 25.87 -8.93 6.48
N SER A 83 27.00 -8.35 6.82
CA SER A 83 27.96 -8.93 7.78
C SER A 83 27.35 -9.13 9.16
N ASP A 84 26.52 -8.19 9.61
CA ASP A 84 25.80 -8.28 10.89
C ASP A 84 24.85 -9.48 10.94
N ILE A 85 24.17 -9.79 9.83
CA ILE A 85 23.23 -10.93 9.79
C ILE A 85 23.99 -12.25 9.81
N ILE A 86 25.02 -12.41 8.98
CA ILE A 86 25.81 -13.65 8.88
C ILE A 86 26.54 -13.95 10.20
N ASN A 87 27.07 -12.92 10.86
CA ASN A 87 27.80 -13.08 12.11
C ASN A 87 26.89 -13.19 13.34
N TYR A 88 25.58 -13.24 13.19
CA TYR A 88 24.59 -13.29 14.28
C TYR A 88 24.75 -12.18 15.34
N ASN A 89 25.41 -11.07 14.97
CA ASN A 89 25.80 -10.04 15.93
C ASN A 89 24.66 -9.11 16.34
N ARG A 90 23.51 -9.17 15.68
CA ARG A 90 22.41 -8.25 16.00
C ARG A 90 21.08 -8.94 16.23
N GLN A 91 20.45 -8.49 17.31
CA GLN A 91 19.02 -8.66 17.54
C GLN A 91 18.24 -7.90 16.43
N PRO A 92 17.05 -8.35 16.05
CA PRO A 92 16.17 -7.62 15.12
C PRO A 92 15.65 -6.34 15.80
N ASN A 93 16.49 -5.31 15.87
CA ASN A 93 16.19 -4.04 16.54
C ASN A 93 15.64 -2.96 15.59
N GLY A 94 15.37 -3.30 14.34
CA GLY A 94 14.82 -2.37 13.34
C GLY A 94 15.85 -1.43 12.69
N GLU A 95 17.11 -1.40 13.13
CA GLU A 95 18.16 -0.59 12.52
C GLU A 95 18.70 -1.21 11.23
N ASN A 96 18.64 -2.54 11.10
CA ASN A 96 19.03 -3.23 9.89
C ASN A 96 17.82 -3.34 8.95
N GLY A 97 17.90 -2.70 7.78
CA GLY A 97 16.83 -2.66 6.80
C GLY A 97 16.36 -4.05 6.33
N LEU A 98 17.24 -5.06 6.28
CA LEU A 98 16.89 -6.43 5.93
C LEU A 98 16.05 -7.14 7.01
N LEU A 99 16.09 -6.66 8.26
CA LEU A 99 15.29 -7.17 9.36
C LEU A 99 13.97 -6.41 9.55
N ASN A 100 13.66 -5.47 8.67
CA ASN A 100 12.43 -4.69 8.74
C ASN A 100 11.22 -5.54 8.33
N ARG A 101 10.17 -5.50 9.13
CA ARG A 101 8.92 -6.24 8.89
C ARG A 101 7.95 -5.52 7.96
N ALA A 102 8.26 -4.29 7.54
CA ALA A 102 7.34 -3.42 6.81
C ALA A 102 6.84 -4.06 5.50
N ALA A 103 7.72 -4.72 4.74
CA ALA A 103 7.35 -5.38 3.49
C ALA A 103 6.28 -6.46 3.70
N TYR A 104 6.39 -7.26 4.74
CA TYR A 104 5.41 -8.29 5.08
C TYR A 104 4.07 -7.71 5.48
N TYR A 105 4.06 -6.70 6.37
CA TYR A 105 2.81 -6.06 6.80
C TYR A 105 2.17 -5.22 5.70
N LYS A 106 2.94 -4.71 4.74
CA LYS A 106 2.41 -4.07 3.54
C LYS A 106 1.56 -5.05 2.72
N VAL A 107 2.07 -6.26 2.48
CA VAL A 107 1.30 -7.32 1.79
C VAL A 107 0.07 -7.73 2.60
N ILE A 108 0.23 -7.97 3.91
CA ILE A 108 -0.88 -8.34 4.79
C ILE A 108 -1.99 -7.28 4.76
N ASN A 109 -1.62 -6.01 4.86
CA ASN A 109 -2.59 -4.91 4.86
C ASN A 109 -3.34 -4.83 3.52
N GLN A 110 -2.66 -5.00 2.40
CA GLN A 110 -3.30 -5.05 1.09
C GLN A 110 -4.23 -6.26 0.96
N CYS A 111 -3.82 -7.43 1.45
CA CYS A 111 -4.72 -8.58 1.52
C CYS A 111 -5.97 -8.27 2.36
N ASN A 112 -5.81 -7.62 3.52
CA ASN A 112 -6.94 -7.24 4.37
C ASN A 112 -7.88 -6.26 3.66
N PHE A 113 -7.34 -5.26 2.94
CA PHE A 113 -8.14 -4.34 2.13
C PHE A 113 -8.91 -5.09 1.03
N TYR A 114 -8.25 -5.97 0.30
CA TYR A 114 -8.88 -6.76 -0.75
C TYR A 114 -10.03 -7.60 -0.19
N LEU A 115 -9.74 -8.38 0.86
CA LEU A 115 -10.71 -9.29 1.46
C LEU A 115 -11.90 -8.56 2.05
N SER A 116 -11.70 -7.39 2.68
CA SER A 116 -12.78 -6.59 3.27
C SER A 116 -13.75 -6.02 2.23
N ARG A 117 -13.32 -5.84 0.98
CA ARG A 117 -14.13 -5.24 -0.09
C ARG A 117 -14.74 -6.27 -1.03
N VAL A 118 -14.01 -7.34 -1.33
CA VAL A 118 -14.44 -8.35 -2.31
C VAL A 118 -15.40 -9.37 -1.71
N ASP A 119 -15.35 -9.63 -0.41
CA ASP A 119 -16.23 -10.61 0.25
C ASP A 119 -17.72 -10.30 0.03
N THR A 120 -18.10 -9.04 0.15
CA THR A 120 -19.49 -8.59 -0.07
C THR A 120 -19.95 -8.69 -1.53
N LEU A 121 -19.03 -8.56 -2.48
CA LEU A 121 -19.33 -8.64 -3.91
C LEU A 121 -19.41 -10.09 -4.41
N ALA A 122 -18.54 -10.95 -3.91
CA ALA A 122 -18.50 -12.37 -4.25
C ALA A 122 -19.80 -13.08 -3.86
N GLN A 123 -20.44 -12.68 -2.76
CA GLN A 123 -21.70 -13.22 -2.32
C GLN A 123 -22.90 -12.75 -3.15
N LYS A 124 -22.87 -11.51 -3.68
CA LYS A 124 -23.99 -10.89 -4.39
C LYS A 124 -24.10 -11.29 -5.85
N ASN A 125 -23.00 -11.53 -6.54
CA ASN A 125 -22.97 -11.56 -8.01
C ASN A 125 -22.61 -12.91 -8.63
N ASP A 126 -22.45 -13.97 -7.83
CA ASP A 126 -22.05 -15.32 -8.29
C ASP A 126 -20.84 -15.33 -9.27
N MET A 127 -19.96 -14.36 -9.13
CA MET A 127 -18.79 -14.20 -9.99
C MET A 127 -17.73 -15.23 -9.63
N GLN A 128 -17.69 -16.35 -10.35
CA GLN A 128 -16.77 -17.45 -10.09
C GLN A 128 -15.28 -17.04 -10.15
N TYR A 129 -14.92 -16.07 -10.97
CA TYR A 129 -13.53 -15.61 -11.06
C TYR A 129 -13.07 -14.87 -9.81
N MET A 130 -13.94 -14.11 -9.15
CA MET A 130 -13.62 -13.45 -7.89
C MET A 130 -13.42 -14.41 -6.74
N LYS A 131 -14.05 -15.58 -6.76
CA LYS A 131 -13.85 -16.62 -5.74
C LYS A 131 -12.45 -17.21 -5.79
N LYS A 132 -11.85 -17.32 -6.98
CA LYS A 132 -10.48 -17.81 -7.14
C LYS A 132 -9.47 -16.80 -6.60
N GLU A 133 -9.57 -15.54 -7.01
CA GLU A 133 -8.69 -14.47 -6.53
C GLU A 133 -8.84 -14.28 -5.03
N PHE A 134 -10.06 -14.32 -4.49
CA PHE A 134 -10.32 -14.28 -3.05
C PHE A 134 -9.57 -15.40 -2.32
N ALA A 135 -9.72 -16.64 -2.78
CA ALA A 135 -9.03 -17.78 -2.18
C ALA A 135 -7.49 -17.65 -2.27
N GLN A 136 -6.98 -17.15 -3.39
CA GLN A 136 -5.55 -16.90 -3.56
C GLN A 136 -5.05 -15.82 -2.59
N VAL A 137 -5.78 -14.73 -2.40
CA VAL A 137 -5.40 -13.67 -1.46
C VAL A 137 -5.43 -14.15 -0.01
N VAL A 138 -6.40 -15.00 0.36
CA VAL A 138 -6.41 -15.66 1.68
C VAL A 138 -5.16 -16.52 1.86
N ASN A 139 -4.79 -17.30 0.85
CA ASN A 139 -3.60 -18.15 0.89
C ASN A 139 -2.31 -17.33 0.95
N ILE A 140 -2.20 -16.25 0.16
CA ILE A 140 -1.06 -15.33 0.22
C ILE A 140 -0.91 -14.77 1.63
N ARG A 141 -1.98 -14.26 2.23
CA ARG A 141 -1.94 -13.71 3.59
C ARG A 141 -1.48 -14.74 4.61
N ALA A 142 -2.00 -15.96 4.55
CA ALA A 142 -1.61 -17.06 5.44
C ALA A 142 -0.12 -17.41 5.27
N TRP A 143 0.34 -17.49 4.03
CA TRP A 143 1.73 -17.77 3.71
C TRP A 143 2.68 -16.67 4.20
N VAL A 144 2.32 -15.40 4.03
CA VAL A 144 3.11 -14.26 4.53
C VAL A 144 3.23 -14.30 6.07
N TYR A 145 2.15 -14.62 6.78
CA TYR A 145 2.21 -14.82 8.23
C TYR A 145 3.11 -16.00 8.63
N MET A 146 3.07 -17.10 7.87
CA MET A 146 3.98 -18.22 8.09
C MET A 146 5.44 -17.78 7.96
N GLN A 147 5.79 -17.02 6.91
CA GLN A 147 7.14 -16.46 6.73
C GLN A 147 7.54 -15.52 7.88
N LEU A 148 6.61 -14.66 8.33
CA LEU A 148 6.84 -13.78 9.48
C LEU A 148 7.15 -14.57 10.76
N VAL A 149 6.36 -15.59 11.05
CA VAL A 149 6.56 -16.41 12.26
C VAL A 149 7.86 -17.19 12.20
N GLN A 150 8.21 -17.74 11.03
CA GLN A 150 9.49 -18.44 10.84
C GLN A 150 10.70 -17.52 11.00
N THR A 151 10.57 -16.28 10.53
CA THR A 151 11.69 -15.33 10.53
C THR A 151 11.85 -14.59 11.85
N TYR A 152 10.74 -14.19 12.48
CA TYR A 152 10.72 -13.29 13.64
C TYR A 152 10.11 -13.88 14.91
N GLY A 153 9.58 -15.10 14.85
CA GLY A 153 8.92 -15.75 15.97
C GLY A 153 7.53 -15.14 16.24
N ARG A 154 7.32 -14.59 17.43
CA ARG A 154 6.03 -14.01 17.80
C ARG A 154 5.77 -12.69 17.09
N VAL A 155 4.67 -12.60 16.36
CA VAL A 155 4.27 -11.41 15.57
C VAL A 155 2.81 -11.04 15.85
N PRO A 156 2.45 -9.73 15.78
CA PRO A 156 1.06 -9.28 15.87
C PRO A 156 0.22 -9.81 14.71
N PHE A 157 -0.99 -10.28 15.04
CA PHE A 157 -1.98 -10.69 14.04
C PHE A 157 -2.94 -9.53 13.74
N ILE A 158 -2.93 -9.02 12.50
CA ILE A 158 -3.75 -7.92 12.02
C ILE A 158 -4.70 -8.47 10.96
N SER A 159 -5.98 -8.55 11.29
CA SER A 159 -7.01 -9.11 10.40
C SER A 159 -7.84 -8.05 9.67
N LYS A 160 -7.76 -6.79 10.09
CA LYS A 160 -8.51 -5.68 9.49
C LYS A 160 -7.57 -4.76 8.72
N PRO A 161 -8.08 -4.05 7.68
CA PRO A 161 -7.30 -3.01 7.02
C PRO A 161 -6.86 -1.94 8.00
N VAL A 162 -5.59 -1.54 7.91
CA VAL A 162 -5.02 -0.42 8.66
C VAL A 162 -4.94 0.78 7.74
N ASN A 163 -5.54 1.89 8.17
CA ASN A 163 -5.51 3.18 7.49
C ASN A 163 -5.32 4.30 8.53
N ASP A 164 -5.12 5.52 8.07
CA ASP A 164 -4.84 6.66 8.94
C ASP A 164 -5.93 6.93 9.99
N SER A 165 -7.15 6.47 9.76
CA SER A 165 -8.28 6.67 10.67
C SER A 165 -8.33 5.63 11.81
N ASN A 166 -7.57 4.54 11.74
CA ASN A 166 -7.59 3.47 12.74
C ASN A 166 -6.21 3.10 13.30
N THR A 167 -5.22 4.00 13.13
CA THR A 167 -3.86 3.87 13.66
C THR A 167 -3.65 4.62 14.99
N GLY A 168 -4.72 5.15 15.57
CA GLY A 168 -4.69 5.85 16.85
C GLY A 168 -4.76 4.93 18.07
#